data_9350ece9f08ee1b15313e51ca8ed0025
#
_entry.id   9350ece9f08ee1b15313e51ca8ed0025
#
_cell.length_a   1.000
_cell.length_b   1.000
_cell.length_c   1.000
_cell.angle_alpha   90.00
_cell.angle_beta   90.00
_cell.angle_gamma   90.00
#
_symmetry.space_group_name_H-M   'P 1'
#
loop_
_entity.id
_entity.type
_entity.pdbx_description
1 polymer ?
#
loop_
_entity_poly.entity_id
_entity_poly.type
_entity_poly.pdbx_seq_one_letter_code
_entity_poly.pdbx_strand_id
1 'polypeptide(L)'
;ESDKLWNIAKEELRKIVPADAFEQTEGKLNSFAAGAGTVLFFEDQDVVKNLQEQFALYADNFPVWSEQAGGMAQLSVWSALANENIGASLQHYNPLVDAEVAKTWGIPSSWKLRAQMPFGSNEQPFGDKGFMDDAERFKVFG
;
A
#
# COMPACT_ATOMS: atom_id res chain seq x y z
N GLU A 1 11.88 -5.84 -11.31
CA GLU A 1 11.25 -6.40 -10.10
C GLU A 1 9.81 -5.89 -9.91
N SER A 2 9.52 -4.61 -10.24
CA SER A 2 8.15 -4.08 -10.21
C SER A 2 7.22 -4.87 -11.12
N ASP A 3 7.62 -5.15 -12.34
CA ASP A 3 6.87 -5.99 -13.30
C ASP A 3 6.52 -7.37 -12.72
N LYS A 4 7.46 -7.96 -11.98
CA LYS A 4 7.27 -9.27 -11.35
C LYS A 4 6.18 -9.23 -10.28
N LEU A 5 6.16 -8.16 -9.47
CA LEU A 5 5.11 -7.94 -8.47
C LEU A 5 3.73 -7.83 -9.13
N TRP A 6 3.62 -6.99 -10.15
CA TRP A 6 2.33 -6.75 -10.80
C TRP A 6 1.86 -7.94 -11.63
N ASN A 7 2.78 -8.78 -12.12
CA ASN A 7 2.43 -10.08 -12.70
C ASN A 7 1.90 -11.06 -11.64
N ILE A 8 2.48 -11.10 -10.43
CA ILE A 8 1.91 -11.87 -9.32
C ILE A 8 0.47 -11.43 -9.05
N ALA A 9 0.24 -10.12 -8.88
CA ALA A 9 -1.10 -9.58 -8.64
C ALA A 9 -2.08 -9.93 -9.77
N LYS A 10 -1.62 -9.87 -11.02
CA LYS A 10 -2.40 -10.24 -12.20
C LYS A 10 -2.84 -11.70 -12.18
N GLU A 11 -1.92 -12.61 -11.92
CA GLU A 11 -2.21 -14.05 -11.88
C GLU A 11 -3.15 -14.41 -10.72
N GLU A 12 -2.99 -13.79 -9.55
CA GLU A 12 -3.90 -14.01 -8.44
C GLU A 12 -5.31 -13.48 -8.73
N LEU A 13 -5.41 -12.28 -9.32
CA LEU A 13 -6.71 -11.71 -9.70
C LEU A 13 -7.39 -12.49 -10.82
N ARG A 14 -6.62 -13.10 -11.75
CA ARG A 14 -7.16 -13.93 -12.82
C ARG A 14 -7.95 -15.13 -12.30
N LYS A 15 -7.65 -15.59 -11.08
CA LYS A 15 -8.35 -16.71 -10.44
C LYS A 15 -9.74 -16.34 -9.91
N ILE A 16 -9.99 -15.05 -9.67
CA ILE A 16 -11.18 -14.57 -8.95
C ILE A 16 -12.02 -13.56 -9.74
N VAL A 17 -11.43 -12.85 -10.71
CA VAL A 17 -12.13 -11.88 -11.54
C VAL A 17 -12.74 -12.60 -12.74
N PRO A 18 -14.04 -12.40 -13.08
CA PRO A 18 -14.66 -12.96 -14.28
C PRO A 18 -13.89 -12.59 -15.55
N ALA A 19 -13.80 -13.53 -16.50
CA ALA A 19 -12.97 -13.38 -17.68
C ALA A 19 -13.37 -12.17 -18.56
N ASP A 20 -14.65 -11.85 -18.62
CA ASP A 20 -15.20 -10.70 -19.35
C ASP A 20 -14.88 -9.34 -18.70
N ALA A 21 -14.62 -9.32 -17.40
CA ALA A 21 -14.23 -8.12 -16.64
C ALA A 21 -12.70 -7.99 -16.48
N PHE A 22 -11.93 -9.01 -16.85
CA PHE A 22 -10.50 -9.06 -16.54
C PHE A 22 -9.67 -8.08 -17.34
N GLU A 23 -10.07 -7.71 -18.56
CA GLU A 23 -9.34 -6.78 -19.43
C GLU A 23 -9.09 -5.42 -18.74
N GLN A 24 -10.11 -4.88 -18.07
CA GLN A 24 -9.98 -3.63 -17.33
C GLN A 24 -9.02 -3.76 -16.14
N THR A 25 -9.09 -4.87 -15.42
CA THR A 25 -8.18 -5.19 -14.30
C THR A 25 -6.74 -5.31 -14.79
N GLU A 26 -6.53 -6.04 -15.87
CA GLU A 26 -5.21 -6.20 -16.48
C GLU A 26 -4.63 -4.87 -16.96
N GLY A 27 -5.44 -4.03 -17.60
CA GLY A 27 -5.03 -2.68 -18.03
C GLY A 27 -4.54 -1.84 -16.85
N LYS A 28 -5.25 -1.87 -15.72
CA LYS A 28 -4.85 -1.17 -14.49
C LYS A 28 -3.52 -1.71 -13.93
N LEU A 29 -3.34 -3.02 -13.85
CA LEU A 29 -2.10 -3.62 -13.35
C LEU A 29 -0.92 -3.35 -14.26
N ASN A 30 -1.14 -3.35 -15.59
CA ASN A 30 -0.12 -2.98 -16.55
C ASN A 30 0.32 -1.52 -16.39
N SER A 31 -0.59 -0.61 -16.05
CA SER A 31 -0.24 0.79 -15.77
C SER A 31 0.67 0.93 -14.56
N PHE A 32 0.48 0.11 -13.53
CA PHE A 32 1.38 0.08 -12.37
C PHE A 32 2.75 -0.53 -12.70
N ALA A 33 2.76 -1.59 -13.50
CA ALA A 33 3.98 -2.24 -13.96
C ALA A 33 4.84 -1.30 -14.84
N ALA A 34 4.21 -0.40 -15.62
CA ALA A 34 4.90 0.57 -16.47
C ALA A 34 5.64 1.67 -15.70
N GLY A 35 5.41 1.81 -14.39
CA GLY A 35 6.12 2.76 -13.54
C GLY A 35 7.61 2.43 -13.36
N ALA A 36 8.36 3.36 -12.80
CA ALA A 36 9.79 3.20 -12.54
C ALA A 36 10.09 2.16 -11.45
N GLY A 37 9.13 1.94 -10.53
CA GLY A 37 9.28 0.98 -9.44
C GLY A 37 8.04 0.88 -8.58
N THR A 38 8.14 0.03 -7.54
CA THR A 38 7.09 -0.11 -6.52
C THR A 38 7.71 -0.24 -5.15
N VAL A 39 7.28 0.60 -4.20
CA VAL A 39 7.64 0.45 -2.78
C VAL A 39 6.66 -0.52 -2.14
N LEU A 40 7.18 -1.49 -1.38
CA LEU A 40 6.40 -2.40 -0.55
C LEU A 40 6.52 -1.98 0.92
N PHE A 41 5.39 -1.85 1.59
CA PHE A 41 5.34 -1.50 3.00
C PHE A 41 5.00 -2.73 3.82
N PHE A 42 5.89 -3.05 4.75
CA PHE A 42 5.73 -4.17 5.67
C PHE A 42 5.65 -3.70 7.10
N GLU A 43 4.96 -4.47 7.91
CA GLU A 43 4.93 -4.36 9.36
C GLU A 43 5.52 -5.63 9.98
N ASP A 44 6.53 -5.47 10.85
CA ASP A 44 7.09 -6.60 11.59
C ASP A 44 6.20 -6.94 12.80
N GLN A 45 5.49 -8.05 12.70
CA GLN A 45 4.57 -8.53 13.72
C GLN A 45 5.28 -8.96 15.01
N ASP A 46 6.56 -9.33 14.95
CA ASP A 46 7.32 -9.69 16.15
C ASP A 46 7.60 -8.44 16.99
N VAL A 47 7.83 -7.28 16.36
CA VAL A 47 7.94 -6.00 17.08
C VAL A 47 6.64 -5.68 17.80
N VAL A 48 5.49 -5.83 17.13
CA VAL A 48 4.17 -5.57 17.73
C VAL A 48 3.92 -6.48 18.91
N LYS A 49 4.17 -7.79 18.78
CA LYS A 49 4.02 -8.77 19.86
C LYS A 49 4.92 -8.48 21.05
N ASN A 50 6.19 -8.17 20.80
CA ASN A 50 7.14 -7.84 21.86
C ASN A 50 6.68 -6.63 22.67
N LEU A 51 6.12 -5.60 22.02
CA LEU A 51 5.57 -4.43 22.69
C LEU A 51 4.31 -4.79 23.50
N GLN A 52 3.43 -5.64 22.98
CA GLN A 52 2.27 -6.14 23.71
C GLN A 52 2.66 -6.89 24.99
N GLU A 53 3.72 -7.71 24.93
CA GLU A 53 4.24 -8.45 26.08
C GLU A 53 4.92 -7.54 27.11
N GLN A 54 5.72 -6.58 26.65
CA GLN A 54 6.42 -5.63 27.54
C GLN A 54 5.48 -4.65 28.23
N PHE A 55 4.39 -4.27 27.57
CA PHE A 55 3.45 -3.26 28.04
C PHE A 55 2.01 -3.80 28.04
N ALA A 56 1.78 -4.84 28.83
CA ALA A 56 0.53 -5.59 28.85
C ALA A 56 -0.74 -4.73 29.06
N LEU A 57 -0.62 -3.62 29.81
CA LEU A 57 -1.73 -2.68 30.04
C LEU A 57 -2.25 -2.05 28.73
N TYR A 58 -1.37 -1.92 27.72
CA TYR A 58 -1.66 -1.30 26.42
C TYR A 58 -1.64 -2.32 25.26
N ALA A 59 -1.61 -3.61 25.57
CA ALA A 59 -1.41 -4.67 24.59
C ALA A 59 -2.35 -4.55 23.38
N ASP A 60 -3.63 -4.27 23.61
CA ASP A 60 -4.65 -4.16 22.56
C ASP A 60 -4.46 -2.93 21.65
N ASN A 61 -3.70 -1.94 22.11
CA ASN A 61 -3.49 -0.71 21.34
C ASN A 61 -2.32 -0.84 20.32
N PHE A 62 -1.31 -1.65 20.60
CA PHE A 62 -0.11 -1.73 19.75
C PHE A 62 -0.41 -2.11 18.30
N PRO A 63 -1.30 -3.06 17.98
CA PRO A 63 -1.66 -3.35 16.59
C PRO A 63 -2.27 -2.13 15.88
N VAL A 64 -3.11 -1.36 16.58
CA VAL A 64 -3.74 -0.14 16.03
C VAL A 64 -2.69 0.96 15.81
N TRP A 65 -1.82 1.18 16.79
CA TRP A 65 -0.76 2.19 16.69
C TRP A 65 0.26 1.85 15.60
N SER A 66 0.54 0.56 15.40
CA SER A 66 1.41 0.10 14.32
C SER A 66 0.80 0.40 12.94
N GLU A 67 -0.49 0.13 12.75
CA GLU A 67 -1.20 0.49 11.50
C GLU A 67 -1.18 2.00 11.25
N GLN A 68 -1.41 2.81 12.30
CA GLN A 68 -1.32 4.27 12.19
C GLN A 68 0.10 4.73 11.81
N ALA A 69 1.13 4.16 12.44
CA ALA A 69 2.52 4.43 12.09
C ALA A 69 2.84 4.02 10.66
N GLY A 70 2.33 2.88 10.20
CA GLY A 70 2.42 2.43 8.82
C GLY A 70 1.81 3.43 7.83
N GLY A 71 0.63 3.99 8.15
CA GLY A 71 0.00 5.06 7.35
C GLY A 71 0.85 6.34 7.29
N MET A 72 1.48 6.74 8.39
CA MET A 72 2.40 7.88 8.41
C MET A 72 3.65 7.63 7.55
N ALA A 73 4.22 6.43 7.60
CA ALA A 73 5.35 6.05 6.75
C ALA A 73 4.97 6.10 5.25
N GLN A 74 3.81 5.58 4.88
CA GLN A 74 3.28 5.62 3.51
C GLN A 74 3.11 7.06 3.03
N LEU A 75 2.50 7.93 3.83
CA LEU A 75 2.33 9.34 3.50
C LEU A 75 3.68 10.05 3.35
N SER A 76 4.65 9.76 4.22
CA SER A 76 5.99 10.37 4.17
C SER A 76 6.73 10.01 2.87
N VAL A 77 6.68 8.73 2.46
CA VAL A 77 7.28 8.28 1.18
C VAL A 77 6.56 8.93 0.00
N TRP A 78 5.23 8.95 0.01
CA TRP A 78 4.44 9.56 -1.07
C TRP A 78 4.75 11.04 -1.20
N SER A 79 4.83 11.77 -0.08
CA SER A 79 5.16 13.20 -0.07
C SER A 79 6.59 13.46 -0.58
N ALA A 80 7.55 12.61 -0.20
CA ALA A 80 8.92 12.70 -0.70
C ALA A 80 8.98 12.52 -2.22
N LEU A 81 8.29 11.53 -2.78
CA LEU A 81 8.18 11.33 -4.23
C LEU A 81 7.53 12.53 -4.92
N ALA A 82 6.45 13.07 -4.34
CA ALA A 82 5.77 14.24 -4.89
C ALA A 82 6.66 15.49 -4.93
N ASN A 83 7.52 15.70 -3.92
CA ASN A 83 8.49 16.80 -3.89
C ASN A 83 9.53 16.70 -5.03
N GLU A 84 9.80 15.50 -5.50
CA GLU A 84 10.68 15.23 -6.65
C GLU A 84 9.91 15.18 -7.98
N ASN A 85 8.64 15.61 -8.00
CA ASN A 85 7.74 15.52 -9.17
C ASN A 85 7.54 14.09 -9.69
N ILE A 86 7.64 13.09 -8.81
CA ILE A 86 7.37 11.69 -9.13
C ILE A 86 5.93 11.36 -8.75
N GLY A 87 5.18 10.83 -9.70
CA GLY A 87 3.83 10.32 -9.49
C GLY A 87 3.85 9.01 -8.71
N ALA A 88 2.91 8.84 -7.79
CA ALA A 88 2.74 7.59 -7.05
C ALA A 88 1.28 7.32 -6.74
N SER A 89 0.96 6.04 -6.51
CA SER A 89 -0.40 5.60 -6.19
C SER A 89 -0.35 4.50 -5.13
N LEU A 90 -1.06 4.68 -4.02
CA LEU A 90 -1.12 3.69 -2.96
C LEU A 90 -2.15 2.61 -3.29
N GLN A 91 -1.71 1.35 -3.28
CA GLN A 91 -2.51 0.17 -3.60
C GLN A 91 -2.50 -0.83 -2.44
N HIS A 92 -3.58 -1.63 -2.35
CA HIS A 92 -3.78 -2.63 -1.30
C HIS A 92 -4.28 -3.94 -1.92
N TYR A 93 -3.37 -4.70 -2.52
CA TYR A 93 -3.67 -6.04 -3.06
C TYR A 93 -3.48 -7.14 -2.01
N ASN A 94 -3.46 -6.75 -0.75
CA ASN A 94 -3.39 -7.61 0.43
C ASN A 94 -4.79 -8.20 0.76
N PRO A 95 -4.89 -9.42 1.26
CA PRO A 95 -3.79 -10.38 1.44
C PRO A 95 -3.50 -11.21 0.18
N LEU A 96 -4.12 -10.90 -0.95
CA LEU A 96 -4.13 -11.73 -2.17
C LEU A 96 -2.73 -12.06 -2.68
N VAL A 97 -1.81 -11.11 -2.62
CA VAL A 97 -0.43 -11.26 -3.14
C VAL A 97 0.59 -11.69 -2.08
N ASP A 98 0.22 -11.70 -0.81
CA ASP A 98 1.13 -11.79 0.33
C ASP A 98 2.01 -13.06 0.27
N ALA A 99 1.42 -14.22 0.01
CA ALA A 99 2.12 -15.49 -0.02
C ALA A 99 3.16 -15.57 -1.15
N GLU A 100 2.80 -15.16 -2.36
CA GLU A 100 3.70 -15.20 -3.51
C GLU A 100 4.77 -14.11 -3.42
N VAL A 101 4.47 -12.95 -2.84
CA VAL A 101 5.45 -11.91 -2.54
C VAL A 101 6.48 -12.43 -1.53
N ALA A 102 6.02 -12.98 -0.42
CA ALA A 102 6.91 -13.53 0.60
C ALA A 102 7.84 -14.61 0.05
N LYS A 103 7.30 -15.54 -0.72
CA LYS A 103 8.06 -16.63 -1.38
C LYS A 103 9.07 -16.09 -2.40
N THR A 104 8.65 -15.12 -3.21
CA THR A 104 9.45 -14.60 -4.33
C THR A 104 10.69 -13.84 -3.86
N TRP A 105 10.57 -13.07 -2.77
CA TRP A 105 11.65 -12.22 -2.26
C TRP A 105 12.22 -12.68 -0.92
N GLY A 106 11.80 -13.86 -0.41
CA GLY A 106 12.31 -14.40 0.84
C GLY A 106 11.98 -13.51 2.04
N ILE A 107 10.77 -12.95 2.06
CA ILE A 107 10.34 -12.05 3.14
C ILE A 107 10.21 -12.83 4.45
N PRO A 108 10.70 -12.29 5.59
CA PRO A 108 10.53 -12.93 6.89
C PRO A 108 9.06 -13.20 7.21
N SER A 109 8.77 -14.34 7.84
CA SER A 109 7.39 -14.75 8.17
C SER A 109 6.69 -13.81 9.16
N SER A 110 7.46 -13.03 9.94
CA SER A 110 6.92 -12.00 10.83
C SER A 110 6.51 -10.72 10.10
N TRP A 111 6.96 -10.52 8.85
CA TRP A 111 6.68 -9.30 8.10
C TRP A 111 5.36 -9.44 7.35
N LYS A 112 4.38 -8.64 7.72
CA LYS A 112 3.08 -8.56 7.08
C LYS A 112 3.07 -7.42 6.05
N LEU A 113 2.80 -7.75 4.79
CA LEU A 113 2.66 -6.76 3.73
C LEU A 113 1.42 -5.90 3.99
N ARG A 114 1.55 -4.57 3.90
CA ARG A 114 0.47 -3.62 4.19
C ARG A 114 0.01 -2.84 2.99
N ALA A 115 0.93 -2.46 2.11
CA ALA A 115 0.60 -1.69 0.92
C ALA A 115 1.66 -1.85 -0.15
N GLN A 116 1.29 -1.50 -1.38
CA GLN A 116 2.15 -1.38 -2.55
C GLN A 116 2.00 0.03 -3.12
N MET A 117 3.11 0.69 -3.41
CA MET A 117 3.10 2.04 -3.99
C MET A 117 3.89 2.06 -5.29
N PRO A 118 3.27 1.79 -6.45
CA PRO A 118 3.90 2.03 -7.74
C PRO A 118 4.17 3.53 -7.90
N PHE A 119 5.32 3.85 -8.49
CA PHE A 119 5.74 5.22 -8.75
C PHE A 119 6.44 5.36 -10.10
N GLY A 120 6.41 6.55 -10.67
CA GLY A 120 7.01 6.85 -11.96
C GLY A 120 6.80 8.31 -12.38
N SER A 121 7.11 8.63 -13.62
CA SER A 121 6.90 9.96 -14.20
C SER A 121 5.41 10.33 -14.27
N ASN A 122 5.11 11.62 -14.14
CA ASN A 122 3.78 12.16 -14.36
C ASN A 122 3.57 12.41 -15.85
N GLU A 123 2.95 11.48 -16.56
CA GLU A 123 2.72 11.57 -18.02
C GLU A 123 1.48 12.41 -18.37
N GLN A 124 0.57 12.61 -17.42
CA GLN A 124 -0.66 13.37 -17.58
C GLN A 124 -0.82 14.37 -16.44
N PRO A 125 -1.44 15.53 -16.67
CA PRO A 125 -1.80 16.43 -15.59
C PRO A 125 -2.78 15.75 -14.63
N PHE A 126 -2.69 16.11 -13.35
CA PHE A 126 -3.66 15.63 -12.37
C PHE A 126 -5.07 16.17 -12.66
N GLY A 127 -6.07 15.32 -12.55
CA GLY A 127 -7.47 15.74 -12.61
C GLY A 127 -7.86 16.58 -11.39
N ASP A 128 -8.97 17.31 -11.52
CA ASP A 128 -9.55 18.05 -10.40
C ASP A 128 -9.95 17.12 -9.27
N LYS A 129 -9.71 17.57 -8.03
CA LYS A 129 -10.12 16.86 -6.81
C LYS A 129 -11.32 17.55 -6.19
N GLY A 130 -12.36 16.79 -5.90
CA GLY A 130 -13.44 17.22 -5.01
C GLY A 130 -13.02 17.03 -3.56
N PHE A 131 -13.38 18.01 -2.73
CA PHE A 131 -13.16 17.96 -1.29
C PHE A 131 -14.50 18.10 -0.56
N MET A 132 -14.62 17.42 0.58
CA MET A 132 -15.69 17.65 1.53
C MET A 132 -15.56 19.07 2.11
N ASP A 133 -16.69 19.70 2.43
CA ASP A 133 -16.67 21.01 3.09
C ASP A 133 -15.88 20.96 4.40
N ASP A 134 -15.02 21.95 4.63
CA ASP A 134 -14.19 22.01 5.82
C ASP A 134 -15.03 22.09 7.11
N ALA A 135 -16.20 22.72 7.08
CA ALA A 135 -17.11 22.78 8.22
C ALA A 135 -17.68 21.40 8.61
N GLU A 136 -17.73 20.46 7.67
CA GLU A 136 -18.12 19.06 7.94
C GLU A 136 -16.95 18.22 8.48
N ARG A 137 -15.72 18.58 8.11
CA ARG A 137 -14.50 17.83 8.44
C ARG A 137 -13.86 18.28 9.74
N PHE A 138 -13.89 19.57 10.03
CA PHE A 138 -13.15 20.16 11.14
C PHE A 138 -14.09 20.88 12.09
N LYS A 139 -13.79 20.81 13.37
CA LYS A 139 -14.41 21.60 14.44
C LYS A 139 -13.32 22.35 15.16
N VAL A 140 -13.48 23.67 15.29
CA VAL A 140 -12.57 24.53 16.07
C VAL A 140 -13.28 24.94 17.35
N PHE A 141 -12.62 24.70 18.47
CA PHE A 141 -13.09 25.08 19.80
C PHE A 141 -12.05 26.02 20.41
N GLY A 142 -12.48 27.23 20.81
CA GLY A 142 -11.61 28.22 21.42
C GLY A 142 -12.37 29.46 21.79
#